data_5e2018dec64f16d51cb38aae43d32d3a
#
_entry.id   5e2018dec64f16d51cb38aae43d32d3a
#
_cell.length_a   1.000
_cell.length_b   1.000
_cell.length_c   1.000
_cell.angle_alpha   90.00
_cell.angle_beta   90.00
_cell.angle_gamma   90.00
#
_symmetry.space_group_name_H-M   'P 1'
#
loop_
_entity.id
_entity.type
_entity.pdbx_description
1 polymer ?
#
loop_
_entity_poly.entity_id
_entity_poly.type
_entity_poly.pdbx_seq_one_letter_code
_entity_poly.pdbx_strand_id
1 'polypeptide(L)'
;TSGRGGGIGFGNKGSSEVVNCIIVDNVARSESTPAGSNVFLGPESTAEVTYTIWPESEGGVGNLNAEPQFVDGTYMLQSSSLAINAGNNEAIGDYDKDLAGKERVVNGTVDMGAYEYDGLPSSVESSFIESDEPVIEIQYFTLSGLRLEKPQSTGIYLIKKIYASRRYEVSKMVFVYK
;
A
#
# COMPACT_ATOMS: atom_id res chain seq x y z
N THR A 1 20.95 12.35 -26.65
CA THR A 1 20.74 12.54 -25.19
C THR A 1 20.52 11.17 -24.59
N SER A 2 21.54 10.59 -23.96
CA SER A 2 21.44 9.34 -23.26
C SER A 2 20.59 9.55 -22.00
N GLY A 3 19.35 9.11 -22.01
CA GLY A 3 18.52 9.01 -20.80
C GLY A 3 19.18 8.03 -19.82
N ARG A 4 19.58 8.50 -18.67
CA ARG A 4 20.20 7.69 -17.64
C ARG A 4 19.24 7.65 -16.45
N GLY A 5 18.77 6.46 -16.09
CA GLY A 5 17.81 6.22 -15.04
C GLY A 5 16.36 6.25 -15.50
N GLY A 6 15.59 5.25 -15.11
CA GLY A 6 14.16 5.15 -15.38
C GLY A 6 13.33 5.83 -14.30
N GLY A 7 13.63 5.57 -13.02
CA GLY A 7 12.93 6.13 -11.86
C GLY A 7 13.65 7.36 -11.30
N ILE A 8 14.73 7.17 -10.59
CA ILE A 8 15.53 8.24 -9.97
C ILE A 8 16.93 8.28 -10.57
N GLY A 9 17.41 9.49 -10.88
CA GLY A 9 18.77 9.71 -11.35
C GLY A 9 19.50 10.75 -10.53
N PHE A 10 20.65 10.38 -9.96
CA PHE A 10 21.53 11.29 -9.27
C PHE A 10 22.60 11.77 -10.22
N GLY A 11 22.74 13.10 -10.34
CA GLY A 11 23.73 13.74 -11.21
C GLY A 11 25.15 13.58 -10.66
N ASN A 12 26.12 14.26 -11.30
CA ASN A 12 27.53 14.17 -10.91
C ASN A 12 27.80 14.83 -9.56
N LYS A 13 28.61 14.19 -8.72
CA LYS A 13 29.16 14.73 -7.44
C LYS A 13 28.10 15.07 -6.39
N GLY A 14 26.98 14.36 -6.36
CA GLY A 14 25.97 14.53 -5.35
C GLY A 14 26.00 13.44 -4.27
N SER A 15 25.57 13.79 -3.06
CA SER A 15 25.15 12.82 -2.04
C SER A 15 23.65 12.99 -1.81
N SER A 16 22.92 11.91 -1.78
CA SER A 16 21.47 11.93 -1.67
C SER A 16 20.97 10.77 -0.81
N GLU A 17 19.82 10.94 -0.22
CA GLU A 17 19.13 9.93 0.57
C GLU A 17 17.78 9.60 -0.07
N VAL A 18 17.45 8.32 -0.11
CA VAL A 18 16.14 7.80 -0.53
C VAL A 18 15.64 6.90 0.56
N VAL A 19 14.50 7.22 1.14
CA VAL A 19 13.95 6.49 2.26
C VAL A 19 12.43 6.39 2.16
N ASN A 20 11.84 5.32 2.69
CA ASN A 20 10.41 5.05 2.70
C ASN A 20 9.75 5.09 1.32
N CYS A 21 10.46 4.67 0.29
CA CYS A 21 10.00 4.78 -1.09
C CYS A 21 9.60 3.42 -1.69
N ILE A 22 8.88 3.48 -2.81
CA ILE A 22 8.64 2.36 -3.71
C ILE A 22 9.08 2.80 -5.10
N ILE A 23 10.09 2.13 -5.67
CA ILE A 23 10.71 2.47 -6.96
C ILE A 23 10.70 1.22 -7.82
N VAL A 24 9.65 1.05 -8.60
CA VAL A 24 9.41 -0.17 -9.40
C VAL A 24 8.99 0.17 -10.82
N ASP A 25 9.12 -0.78 -11.72
CA ASP A 25 8.62 -0.73 -13.11
C ASP A 25 9.12 0.45 -13.95
N ASN A 26 10.26 1.03 -13.58
CA ASN A 26 10.84 2.12 -14.34
C ASN A 26 11.73 1.60 -15.46
N VAL A 27 11.60 2.16 -16.65
CA VAL A 27 12.37 1.77 -17.83
C VAL A 27 13.24 2.93 -18.29
N ALA A 28 14.56 2.74 -18.22
CA ALA A 28 15.50 3.67 -18.85
C ALA A 28 15.59 3.40 -20.35
N ARG A 29 15.32 4.40 -21.18
CA ARG A 29 15.54 4.33 -22.62
C ARG A 29 16.98 4.76 -22.94
N SER A 30 17.91 3.82 -22.93
CA SER A 30 19.28 4.07 -23.34
C SER A 30 19.82 2.86 -24.13
N GLU A 31 20.41 3.13 -25.28
CA GLU A 31 21.07 2.10 -26.08
C GLU A 31 22.45 1.70 -25.53
N SER A 32 22.99 2.45 -24.58
CA SER A 32 24.36 2.32 -24.08
C SER A 32 24.51 1.92 -22.61
N THR A 33 23.42 1.70 -21.90
CA THR A 33 23.41 1.20 -20.50
C THR A 33 22.32 0.14 -20.36
N PRO A 34 22.47 -0.83 -19.44
CA PRO A 34 21.40 -1.78 -19.19
C PRO A 34 20.08 -1.05 -18.97
N ALA A 35 19.12 -1.31 -19.84
CA ALA A 35 17.79 -0.79 -19.70
C ALA A 35 17.19 -1.37 -18.41
N GLY A 36 16.50 -0.55 -17.62
CA GLY A 36 15.73 -1.03 -16.49
C GLY A 36 16.21 -0.62 -15.11
N SER A 37 17.19 0.26 -14.99
CA SER A 37 17.58 0.75 -13.67
C SER A 37 16.53 1.65 -13.06
N ASN A 38 15.95 1.26 -11.96
CA ASN A 38 15.06 2.11 -11.17
C ASN A 38 15.83 3.27 -10.54
N VAL A 39 17.09 3.05 -10.18
CA VAL A 39 17.97 4.06 -9.60
C VAL A 39 19.27 4.15 -10.42
N PHE A 40 19.64 5.35 -10.83
CA PHE A 40 20.90 5.61 -11.53
C PHE A 40 21.80 6.54 -10.72
N LEU A 41 23.06 6.14 -10.53
CA LEU A 41 24.11 6.95 -9.93
C LEU A 41 25.07 7.47 -11.00
N GLY A 42 25.18 8.79 -11.12
CA GLY A 42 26.18 9.44 -11.96
C GLY A 42 27.59 9.31 -11.38
N PRO A 43 28.62 9.68 -12.16
CA PRO A 43 30.01 9.64 -11.69
C PRO A 43 30.21 10.44 -10.40
N GLU A 44 30.93 9.85 -9.44
CA GLU A 44 31.21 10.46 -8.13
C GLU A 44 29.94 10.84 -7.32
N SER A 45 28.77 10.27 -7.65
CA SER A 45 27.56 10.40 -6.87
C SER A 45 27.39 9.24 -5.91
N THR A 46 26.83 9.52 -4.74
CA THR A 46 26.43 8.52 -3.78
C THR A 46 24.95 8.67 -3.46
N ALA A 47 24.26 7.57 -3.26
CA ALA A 47 22.91 7.57 -2.70
C ALA A 47 22.83 6.53 -1.59
N GLU A 48 22.31 6.93 -0.46
CA GLU A 48 21.89 6.00 0.59
C GLU A 48 20.44 5.69 0.38
N VAL A 49 20.14 4.44 0.02
CA VAL A 49 18.78 3.94 -0.20
C VAL A 49 18.42 3.00 0.92
N THR A 50 17.44 3.37 1.74
CA THR A 50 17.02 2.61 2.92
C THR A 50 15.50 2.51 2.99
N TYR A 51 14.97 1.47 3.64
CA TYR A 51 13.53 1.28 3.85
C TYR A 51 12.72 1.50 2.57
N THR A 52 13.19 0.93 1.46
CA THR A 52 12.64 1.18 0.12
C THR A 52 12.38 -0.15 -0.59
N ILE A 53 11.23 -0.29 -1.25
CA ILE A 53 11.02 -1.35 -2.21
C ILE A 53 11.72 -0.96 -3.51
N TRP A 54 12.73 -1.75 -3.84
CA TRP A 54 13.54 -1.58 -5.04
C TRP A 54 14.02 -2.96 -5.51
N PRO A 55 13.44 -3.51 -6.60
CA PRO A 55 13.70 -4.89 -7.02
C PRO A 55 15.15 -5.20 -7.39
N GLU A 56 15.92 -4.20 -7.83
CA GLU A 56 17.37 -4.39 -8.12
C GLU A 56 18.25 -4.17 -6.86
N SER A 57 17.64 -4.04 -5.69
CA SER A 57 18.37 -3.88 -4.45
C SER A 57 19.24 -5.10 -4.15
N GLU A 58 20.55 -4.92 -4.05
CA GLU A 58 21.48 -5.94 -3.57
C GLU A 58 21.53 -6.01 -2.03
N GLY A 59 20.61 -5.32 -1.35
CA GLY A 59 20.54 -5.21 0.10
C GLY A 59 20.43 -3.75 0.57
N GLY A 60 20.84 -3.50 1.81
CA GLY A 60 20.74 -2.21 2.48
C GLY A 60 19.79 -2.28 3.67
N VAL A 61 19.82 -1.23 4.51
CA VAL A 61 19.02 -1.21 5.73
C VAL A 61 17.55 -1.09 5.38
N GLY A 62 16.76 -2.09 5.72
CA GLY A 62 15.31 -2.08 5.53
C GLY A 62 14.82 -2.18 4.09
N ASN A 63 15.70 -2.31 3.10
CA ASN A 63 15.28 -2.45 1.70
C ASN A 63 14.64 -3.80 1.42
N LEU A 64 13.66 -3.80 0.54
CA LEU A 64 12.94 -5.00 0.12
C LEU A 64 13.05 -5.20 -1.40
N ASN A 65 13.47 -6.38 -1.81
CA ASN A 65 13.31 -6.85 -3.18
C ASN A 65 11.99 -7.61 -3.29
N ALA A 66 10.92 -6.89 -3.50
CA ALA A 66 9.55 -7.43 -3.50
C ALA A 66 8.64 -6.62 -4.42
N GLU A 67 7.58 -7.24 -4.86
CA GLU A 67 6.47 -6.54 -5.51
C GLU A 67 5.69 -5.72 -4.47
N PRO A 68 5.34 -4.46 -4.76
CA PRO A 68 4.65 -3.60 -3.80
C PRO A 68 3.20 -4.01 -3.51
N GLN A 69 2.61 -4.87 -4.34
CA GLN A 69 1.22 -5.32 -4.20
C GLN A 69 0.25 -4.13 -4.13
N PHE A 70 0.19 -3.35 -5.22
CA PHE A 70 -0.77 -2.26 -5.33
C PHE A 70 -2.19 -2.75 -5.62
N VAL A 71 -3.17 -1.99 -5.15
CA VAL A 71 -4.56 -2.12 -5.60
C VAL A 71 -4.65 -1.68 -7.06
N ASP A 72 -5.30 -2.46 -7.91
CA ASP A 72 -5.38 -2.24 -9.35
C ASP A 72 -5.77 -0.79 -9.72
N GLY A 73 -5.00 -0.19 -10.59
CA GLY A 73 -5.21 1.18 -11.06
C GLY A 73 -4.88 2.27 -10.03
N THR A 74 -4.26 1.92 -8.91
CA THR A 74 -3.84 2.86 -7.87
C THR A 74 -2.40 2.62 -7.44
N TYR A 75 -1.88 3.47 -6.55
CA TYR A 75 -0.62 3.25 -5.82
C TYR A 75 -0.86 2.98 -4.33
N MET A 76 -2.08 2.65 -3.95
CA MET A 76 -2.43 2.22 -2.60
C MET A 76 -2.04 0.76 -2.39
N LEU A 77 -1.58 0.42 -1.19
CA LEU A 77 -1.13 -0.93 -0.85
C LEU A 77 -2.30 -1.89 -0.63
N GLN A 78 -2.18 -3.11 -1.12
CA GLN A 78 -3.05 -4.22 -0.72
C GLN A 78 -2.65 -4.73 0.67
N SER A 79 -3.57 -5.40 1.35
CA SER A 79 -3.33 -5.98 2.70
C SER A 79 -2.21 -7.03 2.76
N SER A 80 -1.77 -7.54 1.62
CA SER A 80 -0.67 -8.50 1.49
C SER A 80 0.69 -7.85 1.25
N SER A 81 0.74 -6.53 1.08
CA SER A 81 1.97 -5.82 0.77
C SER A 81 2.99 -5.89 1.90
N LEU A 82 4.24 -6.20 1.56
CA LEU A 82 5.36 -6.15 2.49
C LEU A 82 5.82 -4.71 2.79
N ALA A 83 5.30 -3.71 2.09
CA ALA A 83 5.55 -2.29 2.35
C ALA A 83 4.86 -1.78 3.62
N ILE A 84 3.84 -2.51 4.10
CA ILE A 84 3.02 -2.11 5.24
C ILE A 84 3.82 -2.20 6.54
N ASN A 85 3.85 -1.11 7.31
CA ASN A 85 4.58 -0.97 8.57
C ASN A 85 6.08 -1.33 8.44
N ALA A 86 6.69 -1.06 7.29
CA ALA A 86 8.05 -1.46 6.97
C ALA A 86 9.02 -0.28 6.74
N GLY A 87 8.54 0.96 6.91
CA GLY A 87 9.35 2.17 6.75
C GLY A 87 10.07 2.59 8.04
N ASN A 88 10.77 3.71 7.94
CA ASN A 88 11.50 4.35 9.04
C ASN A 88 10.76 5.61 9.51
N ASN A 89 10.24 5.62 10.72
CA ASN A 89 9.54 6.76 11.30
C ASN A 89 10.42 8.00 11.47
N GLU A 90 11.72 7.82 11.71
CA GLU A 90 12.65 8.94 11.91
C GLU A 90 12.84 9.78 10.63
N ALA A 91 12.58 9.17 9.48
CA ALA A 91 12.74 9.81 8.18
C ALA A 91 11.53 10.60 7.68
N ILE A 92 10.40 10.58 8.39
CA ILE A 92 9.20 11.33 7.98
C ILE A 92 9.28 12.82 8.33
N GLY A 93 10.16 13.23 9.26
CA GLY A 93 10.31 14.63 9.66
C GLY A 93 9.00 15.26 10.10
N ASP A 94 8.66 16.41 9.53
CA ASP A 94 7.43 17.16 9.83
C ASP A 94 6.21 16.72 8.96
N TYR A 95 6.37 15.68 8.15
CA TYR A 95 5.29 15.18 7.30
C TYR A 95 4.40 14.21 8.07
N ASP A 96 3.34 14.72 8.67
CA ASP A 96 2.38 13.96 9.47
C ASP A 96 1.24 13.32 8.66
N LYS A 97 1.16 13.63 7.36
CA LYS A 97 0.12 13.15 6.45
C LYS A 97 0.70 12.42 5.25
N ASP A 98 -0.04 11.41 4.78
CA ASP A 98 0.22 10.75 3.51
C ASP A 98 -0.35 11.57 2.33
N LEU A 99 -0.19 11.07 1.10
CA LEU A 99 -0.66 11.76 -0.10
C LEU A 99 -2.21 11.86 -0.18
N ALA A 100 -2.94 11.03 0.56
CA ALA A 100 -4.40 11.10 0.70
C ALA A 100 -4.85 12.01 1.86
N GLY A 101 -3.92 12.60 2.61
CA GLY A 101 -4.21 13.44 3.78
C GLY A 101 -4.52 12.67 5.05
N LYS A 102 -4.25 11.35 5.08
CA LYS A 102 -4.36 10.51 6.27
C LYS A 102 -3.10 10.62 7.13
N GLU A 103 -3.19 10.17 8.40
CA GLU A 103 -2.03 10.09 9.28
C GLU A 103 -0.91 9.27 8.63
N ARG A 104 0.34 9.80 8.67
CA ARG A 104 1.51 9.16 8.05
C ARG A 104 2.04 7.98 8.86
N VAL A 105 1.71 7.87 10.13
CA VAL A 105 2.07 6.71 10.97
C VAL A 105 0.79 6.03 11.44
N VAL A 106 0.49 4.89 10.85
CA VAL A 106 -0.63 4.04 11.24
C VAL A 106 -0.06 2.76 11.86
N ASN A 107 -0.65 2.30 12.97
CA ASN A 107 -0.19 1.12 13.71
C ASN A 107 1.27 1.18 14.21
N GLY A 108 1.82 2.37 14.38
CA GLY A 108 3.11 2.62 15.02
C GLY A 108 4.32 2.67 14.10
N THR A 109 4.20 2.28 12.84
CA THR A 109 5.29 2.34 11.85
C THR A 109 4.75 2.84 10.51
N VAL A 110 5.49 3.73 9.87
CA VAL A 110 5.17 4.26 8.54
C VAL A 110 5.27 3.17 7.48
N ASP A 111 4.42 3.24 6.46
CA ASP A 111 4.51 2.38 5.29
C ASP A 111 5.59 2.89 4.32
N MET A 112 6.14 2.02 3.50
CA MET A 112 6.89 2.46 2.33
C MET A 112 5.94 2.93 1.24
N GLY A 113 6.27 4.02 0.57
CA GLY A 113 5.45 4.59 -0.50
C GLY A 113 4.70 5.85 -0.09
N ALA A 114 3.78 6.30 -0.93
CA ALA A 114 3.10 7.58 -0.80
C ALA A 114 1.80 7.53 0.04
N TYR A 115 1.28 6.36 0.30
CA TYR A 115 0.02 6.13 0.99
C TYR A 115 0.20 5.18 2.16
N GLU A 116 -0.51 5.45 3.24
CA GLU A 116 -0.60 4.56 4.39
C GLU A 116 -1.75 3.56 4.22
N TYR A 117 -1.46 2.32 4.56
CA TYR A 117 -2.46 1.27 4.67
C TYR A 117 -3.13 1.35 6.04
N ASP A 118 -4.37 1.76 6.08
CA ASP A 118 -5.15 1.95 7.31
C ASP A 118 -5.89 0.68 7.77
N GLY A 119 -5.60 -0.44 7.17
CA GLY A 119 -6.27 -1.71 7.49
C GLY A 119 -7.68 -1.82 6.92
N LEU A 120 -8.19 -0.75 6.35
CA LEU A 120 -9.40 -0.79 5.57
C LEU A 120 -9.02 -1.29 4.17
N PRO A 121 -9.71 -2.28 3.60
CA PRO A 121 -9.60 -2.49 2.16
C PRO A 121 -9.87 -1.11 1.56
N SER A 122 -8.97 -0.65 0.67
CA SER A 122 -9.27 0.55 -0.11
C SER A 122 -10.70 0.41 -0.50
N SER A 123 -11.56 1.22 0.12
CA SER A 123 -12.92 1.21 -0.32
C SER A 123 -12.80 1.46 -1.81
N VAL A 124 -12.98 0.41 -2.63
CA VAL A 124 -13.80 0.69 -3.75
C VAL A 124 -14.82 1.61 -3.11
N GLU A 125 -14.81 2.91 -3.44
CA GLU A 125 -16.02 3.67 -3.34
C GLU A 125 -17.02 2.83 -4.17
N SER A 126 -17.52 1.77 -3.55
CA SER A 126 -18.87 1.44 -3.81
C SER A 126 -19.54 2.75 -3.43
N SER A 127 -19.79 3.59 -4.43
CA SER A 127 -20.85 4.56 -4.32
C SER A 127 -21.94 3.78 -3.61
N PHE A 128 -22.02 3.98 -2.29
CA PHE A 128 -23.22 3.63 -1.58
C PHE A 128 -24.24 4.54 -2.25
N ILE A 129 -24.83 4.03 -3.32
CA ILE A 129 -26.20 4.39 -3.59
C ILE A 129 -26.84 3.90 -2.29
N GLU A 130 -27.05 4.80 -1.33
CA GLU A 130 -28.02 4.58 -0.29
C GLU A 130 -29.27 4.18 -1.05
N SER A 131 -29.40 2.88 -1.26
CA SER A 131 -30.64 2.37 -1.81
C SER A 131 -31.58 2.45 -0.64
N ASP A 132 -32.64 3.28 -0.75
CA ASP A 132 -33.77 3.29 0.17
C ASP A 132 -34.45 1.90 0.26
N GLU A 133 -33.84 0.91 -0.35
CA GLU A 133 -34.33 -0.46 -0.39
C GLU A 133 -34.13 -1.14 0.96
N PRO A 134 -35.20 -1.65 1.59
CA PRO A 134 -35.09 -2.25 2.90
C PRO A 134 -34.27 -3.54 2.87
N VAL A 135 -33.36 -3.68 3.84
CA VAL A 135 -32.65 -4.92 4.14
C VAL A 135 -33.65 -5.89 4.78
N ILE A 136 -33.86 -7.03 4.15
CA ILE A 136 -34.81 -8.04 4.63
C ILE A 136 -34.14 -9.18 5.42
N GLU A 137 -32.84 -9.40 5.22
CA GLU A 137 -32.07 -10.43 5.93
C GLU A 137 -30.61 -10.00 6.11
N ILE A 138 -30.05 -10.31 7.28
CA ILE A 138 -28.62 -10.17 7.56
C ILE A 138 -28.08 -11.54 7.95
N GLN A 139 -27.02 -11.95 7.27
CA GLN A 139 -26.31 -13.19 7.54
C GLN A 139 -24.88 -12.87 7.99
N TYR A 140 -24.39 -13.65 8.96
CA TYR A 140 -23.04 -13.50 9.50
C TYR A 140 -22.19 -14.72 9.16
N PHE A 141 -20.91 -14.50 8.85
CA PHE A 141 -19.97 -15.56 8.54
C PHE A 141 -18.61 -15.26 9.21
N THR A 142 -17.90 -16.32 9.58
CA THR A 142 -16.48 -16.22 9.90
C THR A 142 -15.68 -15.89 8.63
N LEU A 143 -14.42 -15.50 8.78
CA LEU A 143 -13.52 -15.30 7.62
C LEU A 143 -13.28 -16.61 6.83
N SER A 144 -13.47 -17.77 7.46
CA SER A 144 -13.42 -19.09 6.80
C SER A 144 -14.72 -19.47 6.09
N GLY A 145 -15.74 -18.60 6.10
CA GLY A 145 -17.02 -18.83 5.42
C GLY A 145 -18.06 -19.61 6.24
N LEU A 146 -17.79 -19.96 7.49
CA LEU A 146 -18.77 -20.62 8.34
C LEU A 146 -19.89 -19.64 8.71
N ARG A 147 -21.15 -20.00 8.42
CA ARG A 147 -22.32 -19.19 8.78
C ARG A 147 -22.57 -19.24 10.29
N LEU A 148 -22.89 -18.10 10.86
CA LEU A 148 -23.23 -17.90 12.26
C LEU A 148 -24.64 -17.33 12.37
N GLU A 149 -25.32 -17.60 13.47
CA GLU A 149 -26.58 -16.90 13.79
C GLU A 149 -26.29 -15.43 14.13
N LYS A 150 -25.27 -15.19 14.96
CA LYS A 150 -24.77 -13.88 15.34
C LYS A 150 -23.34 -14.00 15.86
N PRO A 151 -22.48 -12.98 15.68
CA PRO A 151 -21.18 -12.95 16.36
C PRO A 151 -21.33 -13.01 17.88
N GLN A 152 -20.57 -13.88 18.54
CA GLN A 152 -20.60 -14.09 20.00
C GLN A 152 -19.30 -13.70 20.70
N SER A 153 -18.33 -13.20 19.96
CA SER A 153 -17.05 -12.75 20.50
C SER A 153 -16.54 -11.54 19.72
N THR A 154 -15.61 -10.81 20.32
CA THR A 154 -14.87 -9.77 19.60
C THR A 154 -14.08 -10.40 18.46
N GLY A 155 -14.21 -9.85 17.24
CA GLY A 155 -13.53 -10.39 16.07
C GLY A 155 -13.96 -9.73 14.77
N ILE A 156 -13.36 -10.20 13.68
CA ILE A 156 -13.70 -9.77 12.31
C ILE A 156 -14.64 -10.82 11.70
N TYR A 157 -15.75 -10.36 11.14
CA TYR A 157 -16.77 -11.18 10.52
C TYR A 157 -17.13 -10.65 9.16
N LEU A 158 -17.65 -11.51 8.28
CA LEU A 158 -18.30 -11.11 7.06
C LEU A 158 -19.80 -10.99 7.30
N ILE A 159 -20.37 -9.88 6.86
CA ILE A 159 -21.81 -9.64 6.91
C ILE A 159 -22.33 -9.62 5.50
N LYS A 160 -23.36 -10.44 5.25
CA LYS A 160 -24.13 -10.42 4.01
C LYS A 160 -25.49 -9.81 4.29
N LYS A 161 -25.74 -8.63 3.71
CA LYS A 161 -27.06 -7.98 3.70
C LYS A 161 -27.82 -8.39 2.46
N ILE A 162 -29.07 -8.82 2.60
CA ILE A 162 -29.95 -9.19 1.50
C ILE A 162 -31.10 -8.19 1.48
N TYR A 163 -31.34 -7.61 0.32
CA TYR A 163 -32.35 -6.59 0.08
C TYR A 163 -33.65 -7.18 -0.48
N ALA A 164 -34.72 -6.42 -0.47
CA ALA A 164 -36.04 -6.86 -0.96
C ALA A 164 -36.02 -7.30 -2.42
N SER A 165 -35.20 -6.71 -3.27
CA SER A 165 -34.95 -7.14 -4.67
C SER A 165 -34.17 -8.45 -4.80
N ARG A 166 -33.77 -9.07 -3.69
CA ARG A 166 -32.84 -10.20 -3.61
C ARG A 166 -31.40 -9.89 -4.02
N ARG A 167 -31.05 -8.62 -4.28
CA ARG A 167 -29.66 -8.16 -4.34
C ARG A 167 -29.01 -8.39 -2.98
N TYR A 168 -27.73 -8.64 -2.96
CA TYR A 168 -26.97 -8.75 -1.70
C TYR A 168 -25.67 -7.98 -1.75
N GLU A 169 -25.21 -7.60 -0.57
CA GLU A 169 -23.90 -7.00 -0.35
C GLU A 169 -23.15 -7.77 0.73
N VAL A 170 -21.84 -7.91 0.57
CA VAL A 170 -20.97 -8.54 1.56
C VAL A 170 -19.92 -7.53 2.00
N SER A 171 -19.81 -7.33 3.31
CA SER A 171 -18.83 -6.44 3.91
C SER A 171 -18.13 -7.09 5.09
N LYS A 172 -16.90 -6.66 5.39
CA LYS A 172 -16.24 -6.99 6.66
C LYS A 172 -16.76 -6.09 7.76
N MET A 173 -16.96 -6.65 8.95
CA MET A 173 -17.31 -5.90 10.14
C MET A 173 -16.42 -6.33 11.31
N VAL A 174 -15.94 -5.36 12.07
CA VAL A 174 -15.34 -5.61 13.38
C VAL A 174 -16.47 -5.61 14.42
N PHE A 175 -16.65 -6.73 15.09
CA PHE A 175 -17.62 -6.86 16.16
C PHE A 175 -16.89 -6.80 17.50
N VAL A 176 -17.28 -5.88 18.37
CA VAL A 176 -16.74 -5.73 19.72
C VAL A 176 -17.80 -6.20 20.70
N TYR A 177 -17.51 -7.30 21.37
CA TYR A 177 -18.39 -7.80 22.44
C TYR A 177 -18.08 -7.01 23.71
N LYS A 178 -19.10 -6.37 24.29
CA LYS A 178 -19.02 -5.68 25.57
C LYS A 178 -19.51 -6.57 26.69
#